data_4b15dd74402e7c90e42f9f5cbc97e92e
#
_entry.id   4b15dd74402e7c90e42f9f5cbc97e92e
#
_cell.length_a   1.000
_cell.length_b   1.000
_cell.length_c   1.000
_cell.angle_alpha   90.00
_cell.angle_beta   90.00
_cell.angle_gamma   90.00
#
_symmetry.space_group_name_H-M   'P 1'
#
loop_
_entity.id
_entity.type
_entity.pdbx_description
1 polymer ?
#
loop_
_entity_poly.entity_id
_entity_poly.type
_entity_poly.pdbx_seq_one_letter_code
_entity_poly.pdbx_strand_id
1 'polypeptide(L)'
;MKIIKSSEKENQWVSISGLFSILMMIFLFLSIAYMGNIILKQKKITVIAQTYEETQKGISHDLKKEFTQNLRVWNAVLDSLTLSIRFEDPEILFQVGSAELNQHFKNILDNFFPRFIQILTDPKYKNEIEEIRIEGHTSSEWSGENSPYQAYFNNMELSQDRTHKVLIYILSKIKDEKLFNWTKSKLTANGLSSSKLIYNLDQTENKERSRRVEFKIKTNAEKQINKILKQSSK
;
A
#
# COMPACT_ATOMS: atom_id res chain seq x y z
N MET A 1 51.03 -27.22 58.86
CA MET A 1 50.33 -27.73 57.63
C MET A 1 49.01 -27.00 57.27
N LYS A 2 48.49 -26.04 58.03
CA LYS A 2 47.25 -25.30 57.75
C LYS A 2 47.43 -24.00 56.90
N ILE A 3 48.61 -23.39 56.94
CA ILE A 3 48.89 -22.12 56.27
C ILE A 3 49.06 -22.27 54.74
N ILE A 4 49.61 -23.37 54.25
CA ILE A 4 49.82 -23.58 52.80
C ILE A 4 48.52 -23.83 52.06
N LYS A 5 47.52 -24.46 52.68
CA LYS A 5 46.18 -24.70 52.05
C LYS A 5 45.32 -23.47 51.86
N SER A 6 45.58 -22.38 52.65
CA SER A 6 44.81 -21.11 52.48
C SER A 6 45.32 -20.29 51.28
N SER A 7 46.62 -20.30 51.05
CA SER A 7 47.26 -19.58 49.94
C SER A 7 46.90 -20.16 48.56
N GLU A 8 46.79 -21.49 48.44
CA GLU A 8 46.35 -22.10 47.19
C GLU A 8 44.87 -21.78 46.84
N LYS A 9 43.99 -21.75 47.86
CA LYS A 9 42.59 -21.36 47.65
C LYS A 9 42.46 -19.89 47.27
N GLU A 10 43.18 -18.97 47.87
CA GLU A 10 43.19 -17.54 47.53
C GLU A 10 43.67 -17.32 46.08
N ASN A 11 44.74 -17.98 45.66
CA ASN A 11 45.22 -17.91 44.29
C ASN A 11 44.21 -18.44 43.26
N GLN A 12 43.47 -19.50 43.59
CA GLN A 12 42.40 -20.02 42.74
C GLN A 12 41.25 -19.02 42.58
N TRP A 13 40.81 -18.39 43.64
CA TRP A 13 39.78 -17.32 43.61
C TRP A 13 40.18 -16.10 42.79
N VAL A 14 41.45 -15.65 42.88
CA VAL A 14 41.99 -14.58 42.08
C VAL A 14 41.99 -14.91 40.58
N SER A 15 42.40 -16.15 40.22
CA SER A 15 42.41 -16.63 38.85
C SER A 15 40.99 -16.72 38.27
N ILE A 16 40.03 -17.24 39.06
CA ILE A 16 38.63 -17.32 38.67
C ILE A 16 38.01 -15.96 38.48
N SER A 17 38.26 -15.03 39.39
CA SER A 17 37.73 -13.64 39.27
C SER A 17 38.30 -12.91 38.06
N GLY A 18 39.58 -13.13 37.73
CA GLY A 18 40.20 -12.61 36.53
C GLY A 18 39.54 -13.12 35.24
N LEU A 19 39.26 -14.44 35.21
CA LEU A 19 38.54 -15.05 34.06
C LEU A 19 37.13 -14.49 33.90
N PHE A 20 36.37 -14.35 34.98
CA PHE A 20 35.04 -13.74 34.94
C PHE A 20 35.08 -12.26 34.51
N SER A 21 36.09 -11.49 34.93
CA SER A 21 36.27 -10.10 34.51
C SER A 21 36.51 -9.97 33.00
N ILE A 22 37.36 -10.86 32.44
CA ILE A 22 37.63 -10.90 31.00
C ILE A 22 36.33 -11.29 30.24
N LEU A 23 35.63 -12.33 30.71
CA LEU A 23 34.37 -12.76 30.11
C LEU A 23 33.34 -11.64 30.14
N MET A 24 33.18 -10.95 31.25
CA MET A 24 32.26 -9.80 31.38
C MET A 24 32.63 -8.68 30.41
N MET A 25 33.93 -8.39 30.24
CA MET A 25 34.38 -7.39 29.30
C MET A 25 34.06 -7.75 27.84
N ILE A 26 34.23 -9.02 27.46
CA ILE A 26 33.84 -9.54 26.15
C ILE A 26 32.32 -9.37 25.92
N PHE A 27 31.52 -9.76 26.91
CA PHE A 27 30.06 -9.58 26.80
C PHE A 27 29.67 -8.09 26.70
N LEU A 28 30.34 -7.23 27.41
CA LEU A 28 30.12 -5.76 27.35
C LEU A 28 30.42 -5.24 25.94
N PHE A 29 31.56 -5.61 25.35
CA PHE A 29 31.89 -5.21 23.98
C PHE A 29 30.91 -5.76 22.95
N LEU A 30 30.52 -7.04 23.07
CA LEU A 30 29.50 -7.65 22.19
C LEU A 30 28.15 -6.92 22.35
N SER A 31 27.75 -6.60 23.57
CA SER A 31 26.51 -5.87 23.84
C SER A 31 26.50 -4.46 23.24
N ILE A 32 27.62 -3.74 23.36
CA ILE A 32 27.77 -2.40 22.76
C ILE A 32 27.72 -2.49 21.23
N ALA A 33 28.44 -3.43 20.63
CA ALA A 33 28.43 -3.65 19.17
C ALA A 33 27.02 -4.01 18.65
N TYR A 34 26.32 -4.89 19.38
CA TYR A 34 24.95 -5.29 19.04
C TYR A 34 23.97 -4.11 19.18
N MET A 35 24.07 -3.33 20.28
CA MET A 35 23.25 -2.14 20.50
C MET A 35 23.48 -1.09 19.42
N GLY A 36 24.73 -0.85 19.00
CA GLY A 36 25.06 0.05 17.90
C GLY A 36 24.36 -0.35 16.60
N ASN A 37 24.38 -1.63 16.27
CA ASN A 37 23.65 -2.16 15.09
C ASN A 37 22.13 -1.95 15.19
N ILE A 38 21.55 -2.19 16.37
CA ILE A 38 20.10 -1.98 16.58
C ILE A 38 19.74 -0.50 16.38
N ILE A 39 20.51 0.42 16.97
CA ILE A 39 20.26 1.87 16.86
C ILE A 39 20.32 2.32 15.40
N LEU A 40 21.32 1.86 14.64
CA LEU A 40 21.42 2.18 13.21
C LEU A 40 20.23 1.66 12.39
N LYS A 41 19.74 0.46 12.70
CA LYS A 41 18.56 -0.12 12.05
C LYS A 41 17.30 0.66 12.39
N GLN A 42 17.10 0.98 13.67
CA GLN A 42 15.95 1.79 14.12
C GLN A 42 15.96 3.17 13.45
N LYS A 43 17.11 3.83 13.37
CA LYS A 43 17.23 5.12 12.69
C LYS A 43 16.82 5.03 11.22
N LYS A 44 17.25 3.99 10.49
CA LYS A 44 16.87 3.77 9.09
C LYS A 44 15.35 3.56 8.94
N ILE A 45 14.73 2.75 9.80
CA ILE A 45 13.29 2.52 9.78
C ILE A 45 12.53 3.82 10.07
N THR A 46 12.97 4.60 11.04
CA THR A 46 12.35 5.89 11.39
C THR A 46 12.41 6.87 10.21
N VAL A 47 13.54 6.99 9.53
CA VAL A 47 13.69 7.86 8.35
C VAL A 47 12.73 7.41 7.24
N ILE A 48 12.64 6.11 6.96
CA ILE A 48 11.71 5.61 5.94
C ILE A 48 10.25 5.87 6.32
N ALA A 49 9.90 5.67 7.59
CA ALA A 49 8.54 5.95 8.06
C ALA A 49 8.17 7.43 7.93
N GLN A 50 9.10 8.33 8.26
CA GLN A 50 8.92 9.78 8.08
C GLN A 50 8.77 10.15 6.60
N THR A 51 9.66 9.67 5.74
CA THR A 51 9.58 9.91 4.29
C THR A 51 8.27 9.39 3.70
N TYR A 52 7.82 8.21 4.17
CA TYR A 52 6.53 7.66 3.78
C TYR A 52 5.37 8.57 4.17
N GLU A 53 5.34 9.00 5.41
CA GLU A 53 4.28 9.88 5.92
C GLU A 53 4.26 11.23 5.18
N GLU A 54 5.42 11.82 4.92
CA GLU A 54 5.55 13.05 4.14
C GLU A 54 5.09 12.85 2.69
N THR A 55 5.50 11.76 2.05
CA THR A 55 5.08 11.44 0.68
C THR A 55 3.56 11.21 0.61
N GLN A 56 3.00 10.43 1.56
CA GLN A 56 1.57 10.18 1.62
C GLN A 56 0.76 11.47 1.82
N LYS A 57 1.18 12.31 2.77
CA LYS A 57 0.55 13.62 3.01
C LYS A 57 0.67 14.54 1.79
N GLY A 58 1.83 14.56 1.16
CA GLY A 58 2.08 15.37 -0.03
C GLY A 58 1.20 14.95 -1.21
N ILE A 59 1.15 13.66 -1.54
CA ILE A 59 0.28 13.13 -2.61
C ILE A 59 -1.19 13.44 -2.30
N SER A 60 -1.64 13.14 -1.06
CA SER A 60 -3.01 13.39 -0.65
C SER A 60 -3.39 14.87 -0.73
N HIS A 61 -2.48 15.76 -0.31
CA HIS A 61 -2.67 17.21 -0.41
C HIS A 61 -2.83 17.67 -1.86
N ASP A 62 -1.94 17.21 -2.74
CA ASP A 62 -1.96 17.63 -4.14
C ASP A 62 -3.17 17.06 -4.89
N LEU A 63 -3.56 15.81 -4.63
CA LEU A 63 -4.79 15.23 -5.15
C LEU A 63 -6.03 16.00 -4.66
N LYS A 64 -6.07 16.34 -3.38
CA LYS A 64 -7.17 17.11 -2.81
C LYS A 64 -7.25 18.50 -3.44
N LYS A 65 -6.13 19.20 -3.55
CA LYS A 65 -6.05 20.53 -4.19
C LYS A 65 -6.54 20.49 -5.63
N GLU A 66 -6.12 19.46 -6.39
CA GLU A 66 -6.44 19.33 -7.81
C GLU A 66 -7.91 18.95 -8.05
N PHE A 67 -8.45 18.03 -7.25
CA PHE A 67 -9.73 17.40 -7.56
C PHE A 67 -10.90 17.82 -6.67
N THR A 68 -10.74 18.66 -5.64
CA THR A 68 -11.82 19.02 -4.70
C THR A 68 -13.11 19.46 -5.40
N GLN A 69 -13.01 20.27 -6.45
CA GLN A 69 -14.18 20.75 -7.17
C GLN A 69 -14.82 19.66 -8.05
N ASN A 70 -13.99 18.76 -8.57
CA ASN A 70 -14.43 17.71 -9.50
C ASN A 70 -15.03 16.51 -8.76
N LEU A 71 -14.50 16.13 -7.58
CA LEU A 71 -14.94 14.96 -6.83
C LEU A 71 -16.45 14.94 -6.60
N ARG A 72 -17.02 16.08 -6.24
CA ARG A 72 -18.46 16.21 -6.03
C ARG A 72 -19.27 15.99 -7.31
N VAL A 73 -18.79 16.53 -8.43
CA VAL A 73 -19.46 16.43 -9.74
C VAL A 73 -19.37 15.00 -10.29
N TRP A 74 -18.28 14.29 -9.98
CA TRP A 74 -18.03 12.93 -10.43
C TRP A 74 -18.60 11.85 -9.51
N ASN A 75 -19.32 12.24 -8.44
CA ASN A 75 -19.70 11.32 -7.37
C ASN A 75 -18.52 10.46 -6.89
N ALA A 76 -17.39 11.14 -6.63
CA ALA A 76 -16.14 10.50 -6.25
C ALA A 76 -15.67 10.98 -4.87
N VAL A 77 -14.96 10.10 -4.17
CA VAL A 77 -14.42 10.35 -2.83
C VAL A 77 -12.91 10.10 -2.84
N LEU A 78 -12.15 11.08 -2.30
CA LEU A 78 -10.73 10.91 -2.02
C LEU A 78 -10.55 10.41 -0.59
N ASP A 79 -9.97 9.23 -0.45
CA ASP A 79 -9.53 8.67 0.83
C ASP A 79 -8.03 8.97 1.01
N SER A 80 -7.74 9.90 1.91
CA SER A 80 -6.37 10.34 2.20
C SER A 80 -5.53 9.30 2.95
N LEU A 81 -6.17 8.37 3.66
CA LEU A 81 -5.48 7.33 4.42
C LEU A 81 -5.00 6.19 3.53
N THR A 82 -5.84 5.80 2.57
CA THR A 82 -5.54 4.72 1.64
C THR A 82 -4.94 5.22 0.32
N LEU A 83 -4.82 6.54 0.13
CA LEU A 83 -4.43 7.20 -1.12
C LEU A 83 -5.24 6.67 -2.30
N SER A 84 -6.56 6.62 -2.16
CA SER A 84 -7.46 6.17 -3.22
C SER A 84 -8.49 7.24 -3.62
N ILE A 85 -8.78 7.29 -4.92
CA ILE A 85 -9.94 8.01 -5.46
C ILE A 85 -10.95 6.98 -5.88
N ARG A 86 -12.12 7.05 -5.27
CA ARG A 86 -13.22 6.10 -5.43
C ARG A 86 -14.34 6.75 -6.20
N PHE A 87 -14.72 6.17 -7.32
CA PHE A 87 -15.90 6.54 -8.10
C PHE A 87 -17.06 5.65 -7.69
N GLU A 88 -18.04 6.24 -7.05
CA GLU A 88 -19.27 5.57 -6.61
C GLU A 88 -20.32 5.66 -7.72
N ASP A 89 -21.36 4.81 -7.69
CA ASP A 89 -22.42 4.73 -8.69
C ASP A 89 -22.01 4.07 -10.02
N PRO A 90 -22.03 2.73 -10.07
CA PRO A 90 -21.64 1.96 -11.25
C PRO A 90 -22.58 2.13 -12.44
N GLU A 91 -23.82 2.55 -12.25
CA GLU A 91 -24.76 2.83 -13.34
C GLU A 91 -24.35 4.06 -14.16
N ILE A 92 -23.64 4.98 -13.51
CA ILE A 92 -23.01 6.12 -14.17
C ILE A 92 -21.69 5.71 -14.85
N LEU A 93 -21.00 4.68 -14.35
CA LEU A 93 -19.69 4.28 -14.85
C LEU A 93 -19.78 3.29 -16.00
N PHE A 94 -20.70 2.32 -15.93
CA PHE A 94 -20.86 1.22 -16.90
C PHE A 94 -22.31 1.05 -17.32
N GLN A 95 -22.51 0.37 -18.44
CA GLN A 95 -23.84 -0.11 -18.79
C GLN A 95 -24.28 -1.20 -17.79
N VAL A 96 -25.57 -1.26 -17.50
CA VAL A 96 -26.13 -2.23 -16.53
C VAL A 96 -25.75 -3.66 -16.94
N GLY A 97 -25.19 -4.43 -16.00
CA GLY A 97 -24.77 -5.80 -16.23
C GLY A 97 -23.59 -5.97 -17.19
N SER A 98 -22.90 -4.89 -17.57
CA SER A 98 -21.83 -4.89 -18.57
C SER A 98 -20.52 -4.32 -18.02
N ALA A 99 -19.43 -4.62 -18.70
CA ALA A 99 -18.13 -3.99 -18.49
C ALA A 99 -17.86 -2.83 -19.47
N GLU A 100 -18.79 -2.51 -20.36
CA GLU A 100 -18.61 -1.41 -21.30
C GLU A 100 -18.75 -0.06 -20.60
N LEU A 101 -17.70 0.79 -20.77
CA LEU A 101 -17.66 2.13 -20.24
C LEU A 101 -18.73 3.00 -20.90
N ASN A 102 -19.59 3.62 -20.09
CA ASN A 102 -20.50 4.59 -20.65
C ASN A 102 -19.78 5.90 -21.03
N GLN A 103 -20.42 6.76 -21.81
CA GLN A 103 -19.81 7.98 -22.29
C GLN A 103 -19.51 8.98 -21.16
N HIS A 104 -20.33 8.98 -20.11
CA HIS A 104 -20.12 9.84 -18.97
C HIS A 104 -18.82 9.50 -18.24
N PHE A 105 -18.57 8.22 -17.97
CA PHE A 105 -17.33 7.78 -17.33
C PHE A 105 -16.10 7.99 -18.22
N LYS A 106 -16.21 7.80 -19.53
CA LYS A 106 -15.13 8.15 -20.47
C LYS A 106 -14.75 9.63 -20.35
N ASN A 107 -15.74 10.52 -20.27
CA ASN A 107 -15.49 11.96 -20.10
C ASN A 107 -14.83 12.28 -18.74
N ILE A 108 -15.23 11.57 -17.67
CA ILE A 108 -14.56 11.67 -16.35
C ILE A 108 -13.11 11.21 -16.47
N LEU A 109 -12.86 10.04 -17.04
CA LEU A 109 -11.51 9.49 -17.20
C LEU A 109 -10.61 10.38 -18.07
N ASP A 110 -11.12 10.94 -19.13
CA ASP A 110 -10.40 11.86 -20.02
C ASP A 110 -9.96 13.15 -19.30
N ASN A 111 -10.71 13.59 -18.30
CA ASN A 111 -10.37 14.76 -17.47
C ASN A 111 -9.50 14.37 -16.26
N PHE A 112 -9.85 13.28 -15.58
CA PHE A 112 -9.21 12.82 -14.35
C PHE A 112 -7.81 12.27 -14.59
N PHE A 113 -7.69 11.29 -15.48
CA PHE A 113 -6.48 10.45 -15.54
C PHE A 113 -5.22 11.21 -15.96
N PRO A 114 -5.23 12.14 -16.95
CA PRO A 114 -4.04 12.91 -17.32
C PRO A 114 -3.51 13.76 -16.15
N ARG A 115 -4.39 14.39 -15.41
CA ARG A 115 -4.05 15.24 -14.24
C ARG A 115 -3.56 14.39 -13.06
N PHE A 116 -4.19 13.22 -12.84
CA PHE A 116 -3.79 12.25 -11.83
C PHE A 116 -2.37 11.74 -12.08
N ILE A 117 -2.07 11.32 -13.30
CA ILE A 117 -0.74 10.83 -13.69
C ILE A 117 0.29 11.96 -13.64
N GLN A 118 -0.07 13.18 -14.00
CA GLN A 118 0.83 14.33 -13.91
C GLN A 118 1.30 14.56 -12.47
N ILE A 119 0.39 14.47 -11.48
CA ILE A 119 0.76 14.56 -10.06
C ILE A 119 1.73 13.43 -9.68
N LEU A 120 1.42 12.19 -10.05
CA LEU A 120 2.23 11.03 -9.65
C LEU A 120 3.58 10.95 -10.35
N THR A 121 3.73 11.58 -11.52
CA THR A 121 5.01 11.67 -12.25
C THR A 121 5.84 12.90 -11.89
N ASP A 122 5.37 13.76 -10.98
CA ASP A 122 6.18 14.82 -10.40
C ASP A 122 7.47 14.23 -9.81
N PRO A 123 8.66 14.83 -10.06
CA PRO A 123 9.93 14.35 -9.54
C PRO A 123 9.95 14.02 -8.05
N LYS A 124 9.14 14.72 -7.25
CA LYS A 124 9.02 14.50 -5.79
C LYS A 124 8.33 13.17 -5.42
N TYR A 125 7.50 12.60 -6.31
CA TYR A 125 6.72 11.38 -6.02
C TYR A 125 7.06 10.21 -6.93
N LYS A 126 7.51 10.48 -8.15
CA LYS A 126 7.69 9.48 -9.23
C LYS A 126 8.45 8.23 -8.80
N ASN A 127 9.49 8.41 -8.00
CA ASN A 127 10.35 7.31 -7.52
C ASN A 127 9.78 6.59 -6.31
N GLU A 128 8.81 7.21 -5.63
CA GLU A 128 8.16 6.65 -4.45
C GLU A 128 6.92 5.82 -4.79
N ILE A 129 6.42 5.91 -6.03
CA ILE A 129 5.27 5.11 -6.49
C ILE A 129 5.73 3.69 -6.79
N GLU A 130 5.19 2.71 -6.10
CA GLU A 130 5.37 1.28 -6.37
C GLU A 130 4.37 0.79 -7.41
N GLU A 131 3.08 1.08 -7.17
CA GLU A 131 1.98 0.56 -7.97
C GLU A 131 0.79 1.52 -7.94
N ILE A 132 0.07 1.60 -9.04
CA ILE A 132 -1.23 2.25 -9.16
C ILE A 132 -2.24 1.15 -9.51
N ARG A 133 -3.25 0.94 -8.68
CA ARG A 133 -4.26 -0.09 -8.88
C ARG A 133 -5.56 0.51 -9.33
N ILE A 134 -6.14 -0.05 -10.37
CA ILE A 134 -7.55 0.09 -10.68
C ILE A 134 -8.25 -1.07 -10.01
N GLU A 135 -9.00 -0.84 -8.94
CA GLU A 135 -9.72 -1.87 -8.21
C GLU A 135 -11.21 -1.77 -8.54
N GLY A 136 -11.78 -2.88 -9.02
CA GLY A 136 -13.21 -3.01 -9.33
C GLY A 136 -13.92 -3.80 -8.23
N HIS A 137 -14.99 -3.24 -7.70
CA HIS A 137 -15.76 -3.83 -6.62
C HIS A 137 -17.22 -3.97 -7.02
N THR A 138 -17.89 -4.98 -6.47
CA THR A 138 -19.31 -5.23 -6.65
C THR A 138 -20.03 -5.33 -5.30
N SER A 139 -21.36 -5.35 -5.31
CA SER A 139 -22.15 -5.83 -4.19
C SER A 139 -22.08 -7.35 -4.07
N SER A 140 -22.60 -7.91 -2.98
CA SER A 140 -22.68 -9.36 -2.76
C SER A 140 -23.68 -10.05 -3.66
N GLU A 141 -24.61 -9.32 -4.28
CA GLU A 141 -25.70 -9.86 -5.09
C GLU A 141 -25.32 -10.04 -6.56
N TRP A 142 -25.97 -11.01 -7.17
CA TRP A 142 -26.02 -11.20 -8.63
C TRP A 142 -27.46 -11.48 -9.05
N SER A 143 -27.97 -10.74 -10.05
CA SER A 143 -29.35 -10.86 -10.49
C SER A 143 -29.65 -12.27 -11.02
N GLY A 144 -30.71 -12.89 -10.48
CA GLY A 144 -31.12 -14.25 -10.86
C GLY A 144 -30.31 -15.38 -10.23
N GLU A 145 -29.31 -15.07 -9.39
CA GLU A 145 -28.50 -16.08 -8.71
C GLU A 145 -28.78 -16.09 -7.20
N ASN A 146 -29.18 -17.25 -6.69
CA ASN A 146 -29.49 -17.44 -5.26
C ASN A 146 -28.31 -18.04 -4.47
N SER A 147 -27.29 -18.56 -5.17
CA SER A 147 -26.08 -19.07 -4.53
C SER A 147 -25.08 -17.94 -4.29
N PRO A 148 -24.74 -17.60 -3.03
CA PRO A 148 -23.72 -16.59 -2.75
C PRO A 148 -22.37 -16.94 -3.37
N TYR A 149 -22.07 -18.22 -3.49
CA TYR A 149 -20.85 -18.73 -4.09
C TYR A 149 -20.78 -18.41 -5.60
N GLN A 150 -21.85 -18.71 -6.34
CA GLN A 150 -21.90 -18.42 -7.76
C GLN A 150 -21.97 -16.90 -8.02
N ALA A 151 -22.73 -16.17 -7.21
CA ALA A 151 -22.77 -14.71 -7.26
C ALA A 151 -21.38 -14.09 -7.11
N TYR A 152 -20.56 -14.61 -6.20
CA TYR A 152 -19.17 -14.16 -6.00
C TYR A 152 -18.32 -14.35 -7.25
N PHE A 153 -18.40 -15.50 -7.94
CA PHE A 153 -17.63 -15.76 -9.16
C PHE A 153 -18.09 -14.91 -10.34
N ASN A 154 -19.39 -14.80 -10.56
CA ASN A 154 -19.93 -13.93 -11.60
C ASN A 154 -19.50 -12.47 -11.38
N ASN A 155 -19.55 -12.00 -10.14
CA ASN A 155 -19.07 -10.68 -9.74
C ASN A 155 -17.54 -10.53 -9.91
N MET A 156 -16.77 -11.59 -9.71
CA MET A 156 -15.31 -11.57 -9.92
C MET A 156 -15.00 -11.35 -11.41
N GLU A 157 -15.63 -12.09 -12.28
CA GLU A 157 -15.48 -11.93 -13.73
C GLU A 157 -15.87 -10.52 -14.17
N LEU A 158 -17.06 -10.05 -13.77
CA LEU A 158 -17.54 -8.71 -14.12
C LEU A 158 -16.60 -7.61 -13.62
N SER A 159 -16.13 -7.70 -12.36
CA SER A 159 -15.25 -6.69 -11.80
C SER A 159 -13.87 -6.67 -12.46
N GLN A 160 -13.36 -7.85 -12.87
CA GLN A 160 -12.11 -7.96 -13.61
C GLN A 160 -12.24 -7.34 -15.02
N ASP A 161 -13.31 -7.64 -15.72
CA ASP A 161 -13.57 -7.10 -17.06
C ASP A 161 -13.72 -5.57 -17.03
N ARG A 162 -14.41 -5.04 -16.03
CA ARG A 162 -14.58 -3.60 -15.84
C ARG A 162 -13.26 -2.90 -15.66
N THR A 163 -12.40 -3.40 -14.78
CA THR A 163 -11.07 -2.78 -14.53
C THR A 163 -10.16 -2.93 -15.75
N HIS A 164 -10.24 -4.04 -16.46
CA HIS A 164 -9.52 -4.25 -17.72
C HIS A 164 -9.93 -3.23 -18.80
N LYS A 165 -11.24 -2.99 -18.99
CA LYS A 165 -11.74 -1.97 -19.92
C LYS A 165 -11.29 -0.57 -19.54
N VAL A 166 -11.30 -0.22 -18.25
CA VAL A 166 -10.74 1.07 -17.77
C VAL A 166 -9.27 1.17 -18.09
N LEU A 167 -8.48 0.13 -17.80
CA LEU A 167 -7.03 0.10 -18.08
C LEU A 167 -6.72 0.36 -19.56
N ILE A 168 -7.39 -0.39 -20.46
CA ILE A 168 -7.22 -0.22 -21.92
C ILE A 168 -7.56 1.20 -22.32
N TYR A 169 -8.70 1.72 -21.85
CA TYR A 169 -9.17 3.04 -22.22
C TYR A 169 -8.16 4.13 -21.85
N ILE A 170 -7.72 4.17 -20.60
CA ILE A 170 -6.82 5.23 -20.14
C ILE A 170 -5.41 5.11 -20.75
N LEU A 171 -4.88 3.89 -20.93
CA LEU A 171 -3.58 3.71 -21.59
C LEU A 171 -3.61 4.11 -23.07
N SER A 172 -4.73 3.88 -23.78
CA SER A 172 -4.88 4.27 -25.20
C SER A 172 -4.85 5.80 -25.40
N LYS A 173 -5.08 6.59 -24.34
CA LYS A 173 -5.07 8.06 -24.39
C LYS A 173 -3.68 8.67 -24.20
N ILE A 174 -2.71 7.90 -23.71
CA ILE A 174 -1.35 8.40 -23.48
C ILE A 174 -0.57 8.36 -24.80
N LYS A 175 -0.21 9.54 -25.32
CA LYS A 175 0.54 9.69 -26.57
C LYS A 175 2.06 9.77 -26.35
N ASP A 176 2.49 10.29 -25.21
CA ASP A 176 3.91 10.38 -24.85
C ASP A 176 4.45 9.00 -24.49
N GLU A 177 5.48 8.54 -25.20
CA GLU A 177 6.04 7.20 -25.03
C GLU A 177 6.70 7.01 -23.66
N LYS A 178 7.37 8.02 -23.12
CA LYS A 178 8.01 7.93 -21.79
C LYS A 178 6.98 7.83 -20.69
N LEU A 179 5.93 8.64 -20.80
CA LEU A 179 4.79 8.60 -19.86
C LEU A 179 4.05 7.27 -19.96
N PHE A 180 3.81 6.76 -21.19
CA PHE A 180 3.19 5.45 -21.41
C PHE A 180 4.01 4.33 -20.75
N ASN A 181 5.31 4.28 -21.00
CA ASN A 181 6.18 3.23 -20.44
C ASN A 181 6.25 3.28 -18.91
N TRP A 182 6.32 4.49 -18.33
CA TRP A 182 6.26 4.64 -16.88
C TRP A 182 4.89 4.18 -16.33
N THR A 183 3.79 4.66 -16.89
CA THR A 183 2.43 4.30 -16.46
C THR A 183 2.20 2.81 -16.57
N LYS A 184 2.53 2.20 -17.71
CA LYS A 184 2.45 0.75 -17.94
C LYS A 184 3.23 -0.05 -16.89
N SER A 185 4.38 0.45 -16.44
CA SER A 185 5.21 -0.25 -15.44
C SER A 185 4.62 -0.20 -14.02
N LYS A 186 3.65 0.69 -13.76
CA LYS A 186 3.08 0.94 -12.43
C LYS A 186 1.60 0.59 -12.32
N LEU A 187 0.87 0.62 -13.44
CA LEU A 187 -0.58 0.50 -13.45
C LEU A 187 -1.01 -0.96 -13.57
N THR A 188 -1.90 -1.38 -12.67
CA THR A 188 -2.52 -2.72 -12.66
C THR A 188 -4.05 -2.62 -12.61
N ALA A 189 -4.73 -3.66 -13.08
CA ALA A 189 -6.19 -3.77 -13.04
C ALA A 189 -6.58 -5.03 -12.24
N ASN A 190 -7.43 -4.86 -11.23
CA ASN A 190 -7.76 -5.89 -10.26
C ASN A 190 -9.28 -5.94 -10.02
N GLY A 191 -9.92 -7.03 -10.43
CA GLY A 191 -11.29 -7.34 -10.02
C GLY A 191 -11.30 -7.93 -8.62
N LEU A 192 -12.10 -7.40 -7.73
CA LEU A 192 -12.17 -7.82 -6.33
C LEU A 192 -13.53 -8.38 -5.92
N SER A 193 -14.49 -8.47 -6.87
CA SER A 193 -15.83 -8.97 -6.56
C SER A 193 -16.43 -8.25 -5.33
N SER A 194 -17.11 -8.99 -4.49
CA SER A 194 -17.66 -8.54 -3.19
C SER A 194 -16.73 -8.78 -2.00
N SER A 195 -15.42 -8.95 -2.23
CA SER A 195 -14.46 -9.23 -1.14
C SER A 195 -14.22 -8.04 -0.21
N LYS A 196 -14.58 -6.82 -0.62
CA LYS A 196 -14.39 -5.57 0.13
C LYS A 196 -15.68 -4.75 0.14
N LEU A 197 -16.70 -5.29 0.79
CA LEU A 197 -17.99 -4.63 0.95
C LEU A 197 -17.88 -3.38 1.81
N ILE A 198 -18.73 -2.40 1.55
CA ILE A 198 -18.95 -1.24 2.42
C ILE A 198 -20.24 -1.48 3.20
N TYR A 199 -20.19 -1.19 4.49
CA TYR A 199 -21.31 -1.38 5.40
C TYR A 199 -21.87 -0.04 5.88
N ASN A 200 -23.16 -0.01 6.15
CA ASN A 200 -23.87 1.05 6.85
C ASN A 200 -23.55 0.97 8.37
N LEU A 201 -23.97 1.98 9.12
CA LEU A 201 -23.78 2.03 10.57
C LEU A 201 -24.48 0.88 11.31
N ASP A 202 -25.57 0.34 10.75
CA ASP A 202 -26.34 -0.80 11.26
C ASP A 202 -25.73 -2.17 10.85
N GLN A 203 -24.53 -2.18 10.27
CA GLN A 203 -23.81 -3.36 9.79
C GLN A 203 -24.47 -4.07 8.59
N THR A 204 -25.50 -3.50 7.98
CA THR A 204 -26.02 -3.98 6.70
C THR A 204 -25.11 -3.55 5.55
N GLU A 205 -25.03 -4.34 4.47
CA GLU A 205 -24.27 -3.97 3.28
C GLU A 205 -24.85 -2.71 2.62
N ASN A 206 -23.99 -1.74 2.37
CA ASN A 206 -24.31 -0.64 1.46
C ASN A 206 -23.96 -1.05 0.04
N LYS A 207 -24.94 -1.63 -0.66
CA LYS A 207 -24.77 -2.20 -2.01
C LYS A 207 -24.34 -1.15 -3.04
N GLU A 208 -24.88 0.07 -2.92
CA GLU A 208 -24.56 1.18 -3.82
C GLU A 208 -23.10 1.57 -3.71
N ARG A 209 -22.61 1.83 -2.49
CA ARG A 209 -21.22 2.19 -2.25
C ARG A 209 -20.25 1.01 -2.40
N SER A 210 -20.74 -0.23 -2.25
CA SER A 210 -19.94 -1.44 -2.49
C SER A 210 -19.60 -1.58 -3.97
N ARG A 211 -20.50 -1.17 -4.88
CA ARG A 211 -20.28 -1.17 -6.33
C ARG A 211 -19.52 0.09 -6.74
N ARG A 212 -18.23 -0.03 -6.97
CA ARG A 212 -17.36 1.13 -7.25
C ARG A 212 -16.11 0.77 -8.04
N VAL A 213 -15.45 1.77 -8.57
CA VAL A 213 -14.07 1.69 -9.11
C VAL A 213 -13.16 2.58 -8.28
N GLU A 214 -12.03 2.05 -7.85
CA GLU A 214 -11.03 2.80 -7.09
C GLU A 214 -9.71 2.89 -7.86
N PHE A 215 -9.11 4.08 -7.88
CA PHE A 215 -7.71 4.28 -8.26
C PHE A 215 -6.89 4.43 -6.99
N LYS A 216 -6.13 3.40 -6.65
CA LYS A 216 -5.37 3.31 -5.39
C LYS A 216 -3.88 3.38 -5.65
N ILE A 217 -3.21 4.24 -4.90
CA ILE A 217 -1.77 4.44 -5.01
C ILE A 217 -1.07 3.64 -3.91
N LYS A 218 -0.08 2.84 -4.29
CA LYS A 218 0.85 2.19 -3.36
C LYS A 218 2.23 2.80 -3.50
N THR A 219 2.81 3.17 -2.38
CA THR A 219 4.19 3.66 -2.34
C THR A 219 5.16 2.53 -2.00
N ASN A 220 6.45 2.73 -2.27
CA ASN A 220 7.49 1.73 -2.07
C ASN A 220 7.97 1.57 -0.61
N ALA A 221 7.42 2.34 0.33
CA ALA A 221 7.86 2.36 1.73
C ALA A 221 7.78 0.99 2.41
N GLU A 222 6.68 0.26 2.22
CA GLU A 222 6.52 -1.10 2.77
C GLU A 222 7.62 -2.05 2.27
N LYS A 223 7.95 -1.95 0.99
CA LYS A 223 9.02 -2.75 0.38
C LYS A 223 10.39 -2.40 0.93
N GLN A 224 10.66 -1.12 1.17
CA GLN A 224 11.91 -0.66 1.79
C GLN A 224 12.03 -1.13 3.25
N ILE A 225 10.98 -1.03 4.05
CA ILE A 225 10.94 -1.54 5.43
C ILE A 225 11.21 -3.05 5.44
N ASN A 226 10.50 -3.81 4.61
CA ASN A 226 10.69 -5.26 4.52
C ASN A 226 12.11 -5.65 4.09
N LYS A 227 12.76 -4.89 3.22
CA LYS A 227 14.17 -5.10 2.83
C LYS A 227 15.10 -4.93 4.02
N ILE A 228 14.89 -3.92 4.85
CA ILE A 228 15.70 -3.67 6.04
C ILE A 228 15.51 -4.79 7.07
N LEU A 229 14.28 -5.20 7.32
CA LEU A 229 13.97 -6.28 8.26
C LEU A 229 14.60 -7.61 7.83
N LYS A 230 14.53 -7.96 6.53
CA LYS A 230 15.17 -9.18 6.00
C LYS A 230 16.70 -9.15 6.06
N GLN A 231 17.32 -7.99 5.88
CA GLN A 231 18.78 -7.83 6.05
C GLN A 231 19.20 -7.92 7.53
N SER A 232 18.24 -7.81 8.44
CA SER A 232 18.46 -7.91 9.88
C SER A 232 18.40 -9.34 10.40
N SER A 233 17.88 -10.28 9.61
CA SER A 233 17.69 -11.69 9.98
C SER A 233 18.79 -12.61 9.42
N LYS A 234 19.76 -12.03 8.75
CA LYS A 234 21.00 -12.69 8.29
C LYS A 234 22.19 -12.18 9.09
#